data_3664e07068a2d912102dc418f78698e6
#
_entry.id   3664e07068a2d912102dc418f78698e6
#
_cell.length_a   1.000
_cell.length_b   1.000
_cell.length_c   1.000
_cell.angle_alpha   90.00
_cell.angle_beta   90.00
_cell.angle_gamma   90.00
#
_symmetry.space_group_name_H-M   'P 1'
#
loop_
_entity.id
_entity.type
_entity.pdbx_description
1 polymer ?
#
loop_
_entity_poly.entity_id
_entity_poly.type
_entity_poly.pdbx_seq_one_letter_code
_entity_poly.pdbx_strand_id
1 'polypeptide(L)'
;MQSQKSLPLSTRIQSSLARSRFLTFSVLIHVIIVVMAGSVVLFRPANEPQFPMINVGPPIDQDPIPPQTEQPMTPSDSPHVLDPKITPPSIKSIQTASTDTSFQMPVSASLPQISLRSETGSNASSIKLAHGAGSNIPASMSGRFGGTMREAQMRNKQKESSERAVLAGLNWLKEHQNSDGSWSNEFKPGMTGLATLCFLGHGELQNSVEYGPTVQAAIKWLLARGGEFDGKMSLTKDGWGGNAGVYEHAICTYALGEYFSLTQDDAAKDTLAKAIKYIVDGQNEDGGWKYAYAKGGVSDTSVTGWQVQALKAAHLTALGLPGVDEALDKCMLYLKSAQCADGGFGYHGQAEERYGLGGVGTLCTYFWKQNKDKLVRDGIKYIIDRTKNAEPVVYKGSKADLYGWYYNTQACLMFGNATWDQWNRWFQEEISSAQANDGSWPPMANAGVGGLQTKADGAGPYYRTTLCVLMLEVYYRNLPANKS
;
A
#
# COMPACT_ATOMS: atom_id res chain seq x y z
N MET A 1 -40.99 -74.27 44.15
CA MET A 1 -41.32 -72.83 44.16
C MET A 1 -40.46 -72.14 45.14
N GLN A 2 -39.35 -71.52 44.75
CA GLN A 2 -38.47 -70.71 45.56
C GLN A 2 -38.92 -69.27 45.59
N SER A 3 -39.31 -68.78 46.76
CA SER A 3 -39.67 -67.38 46.96
C SER A 3 -38.50 -66.47 46.78
N GLN A 4 -38.53 -65.60 45.76
CA GLN A 4 -37.57 -64.49 45.63
C GLN A 4 -37.89 -63.45 46.74
N LYS A 5 -37.03 -63.36 47.73
CA LYS A 5 -37.05 -62.26 48.72
C LYS A 5 -36.69 -60.93 48.00
N SER A 6 -37.68 -60.06 47.90
CA SER A 6 -37.47 -58.70 47.42
C SER A 6 -36.59 -57.91 48.44
N LEU A 7 -35.52 -57.30 47.95
CA LEU A 7 -34.64 -56.41 48.72
C LEU A 7 -35.48 -55.25 49.33
N PRO A 8 -35.22 -54.83 50.58
CA PRO A 8 -35.93 -53.75 51.23
C PRO A 8 -35.80 -52.42 50.46
N LEU A 9 -36.87 -51.65 50.51
CA LEU A 9 -37.02 -50.38 49.73
C LEU A 9 -35.88 -49.41 50.01
N SER A 10 -35.29 -49.38 51.20
CA SER A 10 -34.12 -48.56 51.57
C SER A 10 -32.87 -48.88 50.74
N THR A 11 -32.63 -50.17 50.46
CA THR A 11 -31.47 -50.59 49.70
C THR A 11 -31.64 -50.25 48.20
N ARG A 12 -32.85 -50.23 47.67
CA ARG A 12 -33.14 -49.78 46.30
C ARG A 12 -32.97 -48.25 46.14
N ILE A 13 -33.40 -47.49 47.18
CA ILE A 13 -33.27 -46.04 47.20
C ILE A 13 -31.80 -45.65 47.34
N GLN A 14 -31.00 -46.29 48.16
CA GLN A 14 -29.57 -46.03 48.31
C GLN A 14 -28.78 -46.36 47.03
N SER A 15 -29.12 -47.48 46.37
CA SER A 15 -28.46 -47.82 45.09
C SER A 15 -28.83 -46.87 43.94
N SER A 16 -30.05 -46.32 43.90
CA SER A 16 -30.50 -45.31 42.96
C SER A 16 -29.83 -43.95 43.22
N LEU A 17 -29.70 -43.54 44.46
CA LEU A 17 -29.01 -42.33 44.89
C LEU A 17 -27.52 -42.39 44.65
N ALA A 18 -26.88 -43.56 44.84
CA ALA A 18 -25.46 -43.75 44.51
C ALA A 18 -25.21 -43.66 42.97
N ARG A 19 -26.06 -44.25 42.14
CA ARG A 19 -26.02 -44.14 40.70
C ARG A 19 -26.29 -42.71 40.22
N SER A 20 -27.21 -42.00 40.82
CA SER A 20 -27.51 -40.60 40.54
C SER A 20 -26.32 -39.70 40.85
N ARG A 21 -25.59 -39.93 41.94
CA ARG A 21 -24.37 -39.18 42.28
C ARG A 21 -23.25 -39.42 41.27
N PHE A 22 -23.03 -40.65 40.81
CA PHE A 22 -22.08 -40.94 39.77
C PHE A 22 -22.43 -40.28 38.44
N LEU A 23 -23.71 -40.28 38.10
CA LEU A 23 -24.22 -39.63 36.87
C LEU A 23 -24.09 -38.12 36.96
N THR A 24 -24.39 -37.52 38.10
CA THR A 24 -24.22 -36.08 38.36
C THR A 24 -22.74 -35.66 38.33
N PHE A 25 -21.84 -36.45 38.93
CA PHE A 25 -20.40 -36.21 38.85
C PHE A 25 -19.87 -36.36 37.44
N SER A 26 -20.31 -37.37 36.69
CA SER A 26 -19.91 -37.54 35.28
C SER A 26 -20.36 -36.36 34.43
N VAL A 27 -21.61 -35.90 34.57
CA VAL A 27 -22.11 -34.72 33.84
C VAL A 27 -21.33 -33.47 34.22
N LEU A 28 -21.05 -33.27 35.51
CA LEU A 28 -20.29 -32.11 35.99
C LEU A 28 -18.87 -32.09 35.41
N ILE A 29 -18.19 -33.23 35.37
CA ILE A 29 -16.85 -33.36 34.76
C ILE A 29 -16.88 -33.05 33.28
N HIS A 30 -17.89 -33.57 32.55
CA HIS A 30 -18.01 -33.26 31.13
C HIS A 30 -18.33 -31.78 30.87
N VAL A 31 -19.15 -31.15 31.68
CA VAL A 31 -19.42 -29.70 31.61
C VAL A 31 -18.14 -28.90 31.89
N ILE A 32 -17.35 -29.30 32.92
CA ILE A 32 -16.06 -28.64 33.18
C ILE A 32 -15.08 -28.81 32.01
N ILE A 33 -15.00 -30.01 31.43
CA ILE A 33 -14.14 -30.26 30.25
C ILE A 33 -14.59 -29.40 29.06
N VAL A 34 -15.90 -29.31 28.80
CA VAL A 34 -16.44 -28.49 27.70
C VAL A 34 -16.20 -27.01 27.97
N VAL A 35 -16.38 -26.53 29.20
CA VAL A 35 -16.09 -25.14 29.57
C VAL A 35 -14.59 -24.85 29.48
N MET A 36 -13.72 -25.74 29.91
CA MET A 36 -12.28 -25.59 29.80
C MET A 36 -11.81 -25.65 28.31
N ALA A 37 -12.33 -26.57 27.52
CA ALA A 37 -12.05 -26.65 26.09
C ALA A 37 -12.60 -25.42 25.35
N GLY A 38 -13.82 -24.98 25.69
CA GLY A 38 -14.43 -23.76 25.17
C GLY A 38 -13.66 -22.51 25.55
N SER A 39 -13.16 -22.41 26.80
CA SER A 39 -12.34 -21.29 27.23
C SER A 39 -10.98 -21.25 26.51
N VAL A 40 -10.36 -22.41 26.24
CA VAL A 40 -9.13 -22.50 25.46
C VAL A 40 -9.38 -22.09 23.98
N VAL A 41 -10.57 -22.36 23.43
CA VAL A 41 -10.94 -21.96 22.07
C VAL A 41 -11.36 -20.47 22.01
N LEU A 42 -12.11 -19.98 23.03
CA LEU A 42 -12.62 -18.61 23.08
C LEU A 42 -11.61 -17.59 23.63
N PHE A 43 -10.64 -18.03 24.43
CA PHE A 43 -9.62 -17.18 25.05
C PHE A 43 -8.18 -17.57 24.65
N ARG A 44 -7.99 -18.33 23.56
CA ARG A 44 -6.70 -18.23 22.88
C ARG A 44 -6.59 -16.76 22.46
N PRO A 45 -5.55 -16.04 22.93
CA PRO A 45 -5.19 -14.81 22.25
C PRO A 45 -4.97 -15.27 20.80
N ALA A 46 -5.81 -14.79 19.87
CA ALA A 46 -5.52 -14.91 18.49
C ALA A 46 -4.11 -14.33 18.37
N ASN A 47 -3.13 -15.11 17.93
CA ASN A 47 -1.95 -14.54 17.33
C ASN A 47 -2.50 -13.84 16.08
N GLU A 48 -2.92 -12.61 16.27
CA GLU A 48 -3.45 -11.79 15.19
C GLU A 48 -2.31 -11.66 14.18
N PRO A 49 -2.49 -12.16 12.95
CA PRO A 49 -1.54 -11.90 11.89
C PRO A 49 -1.56 -10.38 11.70
N GLN A 50 -0.50 -9.72 12.12
CA GLN A 50 -0.35 -8.29 11.91
C GLN A 50 -0.08 -8.06 10.43
N PHE A 51 -0.83 -7.16 9.78
CA PHE A 51 -0.34 -6.47 8.59
C PHE A 51 1.10 -6.05 8.87
N PRO A 52 1.99 -5.99 7.84
CA PRO A 52 3.36 -5.67 8.10
C PRO A 52 3.44 -4.31 8.77
N MET A 53 3.17 -4.37 10.04
CA MET A 53 3.62 -3.41 10.99
C MET A 53 5.12 -3.46 10.88
N ILE A 54 5.72 -2.32 10.80
CA ILE A 54 7.15 -2.20 11.07
C ILE A 54 7.34 -2.81 12.44
N ASN A 55 7.78 -4.06 12.49
CA ASN A 55 7.94 -4.77 13.75
C ASN A 55 9.16 -4.15 14.43
N VAL A 56 8.89 -3.38 15.48
CA VAL A 56 9.93 -2.81 16.34
C VAL A 56 10.57 -3.98 17.05
N GLY A 57 11.85 -4.24 16.79
CA GLY A 57 12.66 -5.04 17.69
C GLY A 57 12.59 -4.44 19.12
N PRO A 58 12.88 -5.23 20.17
CA PRO A 58 12.86 -4.72 21.53
C PRO A 58 13.71 -3.44 21.62
N PRO A 59 13.34 -2.48 22.48
CA PRO A 59 14.13 -1.29 22.70
C PRO A 59 15.58 -1.72 22.97
N ILE A 60 16.52 -1.18 22.20
CA ILE A 60 17.94 -1.29 22.55
C ILE A 60 18.07 -0.46 23.80
N ASP A 61 18.44 -1.08 24.93
CA ASP A 61 18.83 -0.35 26.15
C ASP A 61 19.88 0.69 25.75
N GLN A 62 19.47 1.94 25.75
CA GLN A 62 20.41 3.05 25.57
C GLN A 62 21.10 3.29 26.91
N ASP A 63 22.38 2.97 26.97
CA ASP A 63 23.23 3.48 28.03
C ASP A 63 23.12 5.01 28.07
N PRO A 64 23.08 5.62 29.26
CA PRO A 64 22.91 7.07 29.40
C PRO A 64 24.09 7.79 28.77
N ILE A 65 23.81 8.68 27.81
CA ILE A 65 24.80 9.55 27.16
C ILE A 65 25.41 10.47 28.24
N PRO A 66 26.74 10.50 28.43
CA PRO A 66 27.36 11.45 29.33
C PRO A 66 27.18 12.88 28.80
N PRO A 67 27.04 13.90 29.68
CA PRO A 67 26.80 15.26 29.27
C PRO A 67 28.02 15.83 28.50
N GLN A 68 27.76 16.33 27.29
CA GLN A 68 28.76 17.05 26.50
C GLN A 68 29.04 18.41 27.13
N THR A 69 30.30 18.62 27.47
CA THR A 69 30.84 19.91 27.93
C THR A 69 30.97 20.85 26.73
N GLU A 70 30.24 21.96 26.74
CA GLU A 70 30.37 23.02 25.75
C GLU A 70 31.77 23.65 25.81
N GLN A 71 32.51 23.64 24.70
CA GLN A 71 33.68 24.44 24.50
C GLN A 71 33.34 25.72 23.74
N PRO A 72 33.84 26.89 24.13
CA PRO A 72 33.53 28.16 23.47
C PRO A 72 34.25 28.28 22.12
N MET A 73 33.50 28.67 21.07
CA MET A 73 34.02 28.98 19.75
C MET A 73 34.68 30.37 19.74
N THR A 74 35.92 30.43 19.35
CA THR A 74 36.61 31.67 18.98
C THR A 74 36.41 31.98 17.49
N PRO A 75 36.16 33.21 17.07
CA PRO A 75 36.05 33.59 15.68
C PRO A 75 37.44 33.74 15.03
N SER A 76 37.56 33.19 13.81
CA SER A 76 38.72 33.46 12.96
C SER A 76 38.27 34.16 11.69
N ASP A 77 38.78 35.37 11.51
CA ASP A 77 38.63 36.21 10.33
C ASP A 77 39.53 35.77 9.17
N SER A 78 39.05 36.10 7.99
CA SER A 78 39.72 36.55 6.77
C SER A 78 39.78 35.64 5.54
N PRO A 79 39.66 36.26 4.37
CA PRO A 79 39.22 35.58 3.13
C PRO A 79 40.42 35.23 2.23
N HIS A 80 40.33 34.10 1.54
CA HIS A 80 41.20 33.85 0.41
C HIS A 80 40.38 33.64 -0.88
N VAL A 81 40.52 34.64 -1.75
CA VAL A 81 40.19 34.58 -3.17
C VAL A 81 41.27 33.79 -3.89
N LEU A 82 40.90 32.75 -4.62
CA LEU A 82 41.70 32.21 -5.73
C LEU A 82 40.76 31.71 -6.85
N ASP A 83 40.84 32.43 -7.95
CA ASP A 83 40.28 32.07 -9.25
C ASP A 83 41.29 31.15 -9.97
N PRO A 84 40.89 30.09 -10.61
CA PRO A 84 41.54 29.70 -11.87
C PRO A 84 40.56 29.45 -13.01
N LYS A 85 40.72 30.22 -14.08
CA LYS A 85 40.28 29.96 -15.42
C LYS A 85 40.62 28.52 -15.83
N ILE A 86 39.61 27.74 -16.19
CA ILE A 86 39.79 26.50 -16.93
C ILE A 86 39.06 26.63 -18.28
N THR A 87 39.81 26.67 -19.33
CA THR A 87 39.38 26.60 -20.75
C THR A 87 38.93 25.16 -21.07
N PRO A 88 37.79 24.93 -21.76
CA PRO A 88 37.40 23.59 -22.16
C PRO A 88 38.16 23.11 -23.41
N PRO A 89 38.53 21.84 -23.51
CA PRO A 89 39.15 21.28 -24.71
C PRO A 89 38.10 21.00 -25.81
N SER A 90 38.49 21.36 -27.04
CA SER A 90 37.79 21.12 -28.27
C SER A 90 37.69 19.63 -28.60
N ILE A 91 36.49 19.12 -28.84
CA ILE A 91 36.24 17.73 -29.26
C ILE A 91 36.19 17.68 -30.78
N LYS A 92 37.16 16.99 -31.37
CA LYS A 92 37.15 16.62 -32.80
C LYS A 92 36.09 15.57 -33.06
N SER A 93 35.29 15.80 -34.11
CA SER A 93 34.30 14.87 -34.65
C SER A 93 34.94 13.55 -35.09
N ILE A 94 34.42 12.43 -34.56
CA ILE A 94 34.70 11.10 -35.11
C ILE A 94 33.46 10.66 -35.89
N GLN A 95 33.64 10.49 -37.19
CA GLN A 95 32.69 9.81 -38.07
C GLN A 95 32.77 8.32 -37.78
N THR A 96 31.65 7.69 -37.43
CA THR A 96 31.50 6.24 -37.39
C THR A 96 30.54 5.78 -38.48
N ALA A 97 31.02 4.83 -39.22
CA ALA A 97 30.35 4.19 -40.35
C ALA A 97 29.11 3.42 -39.90
N SER A 98 28.05 3.53 -40.68
CA SER A 98 26.83 2.74 -40.62
C SER A 98 27.12 1.28 -41.03
N THR A 99 26.76 0.34 -40.20
CA THR A 99 26.50 -1.05 -40.59
C THR A 99 25.04 -1.36 -40.37
N ASP A 100 24.33 -1.46 -41.51
CA ASP A 100 22.99 -2.03 -41.57
C ASP A 100 23.01 -3.49 -41.08
N THR A 101 22.21 -3.76 -40.07
CA THR A 101 21.70 -5.12 -39.80
C THR A 101 20.24 -5.00 -39.46
N SER A 102 19.40 -5.20 -40.47
CA SER A 102 17.93 -5.34 -40.33
C SER A 102 17.61 -6.62 -39.57
N PHE A 103 17.16 -6.47 -38.34
CA PHE A 103 16.53 -7.55 -37.55
C PHE A 103 15.02 -7.41 -37.74
N GLN A 104 14.42 -8.28 -38.54
CA GLN A 104 12.98 -8.42 -38.66
C GLN A 104 12.46 -9.26 -37.50
N MET A 105 11.66 -8.64 -36.64
CA MET A 105 10.86 -9.36 -35.64
C MET A 105 9.54 -9.83 -36.28
N PRO A 106 9.05 -11.03 -35.94
CA PRO A 106 7.75 -11.49 -36.45
C PRO A 106 6.63 -10.68 -35.80
N VAL A 107 5.85 -10.03 -36.66
CA VAL A 107 4.60 -9.36 -36.28
C VAL A 107 3.55 -10.43 -36.03
N SER A 108 3.18 -10.64 -34.78
CA SER A 108 1.95 -11.34 -34.45
C SER A 108 1.42 -10.87 -33.10
N ALA A 109 0.53 -9.95 -33.16
CA ALA A 109 -0.67 -9.66 -32.38
C ALA A 109 -1.10 -8.23 -32.68
N SER A 110 -2.17 -8.07 -33.38
CA SER A 110 -2.79 -6.79 -33.70
C SER A 110 -3.29 -6.10 -32.44
N LEU A 111 -2.55 -5.08 -32.02
CA LEU A 111 -3.07 -4.10 -31.06
C LEU A 111 -4.20 -3.30 -31.75
N PRO A 112 -5.31 -3.02 -31.08
CA PRO A 112 -6.37 -2.20 -31.64
C PRO A 112 -5.82 -0.80 -31.95
N GLN A 113 -5.89 -0.40 -33.23
CA GLN A 113 -5.55 0.94 -33.68
C GLN A 113 -6.56 1.93 -33.12
N ILE A 114 -6.12 2.79 -32.21
CA ILE A 114 -6.86 3.97 -31.79
C ILE A 114 -6.57 5.06 -32.83
N SER A 115 -7.56 5.36 -33.69
CA SER A 115 -7.47 6.46 -34.63
C SER A 115 -7.70 7.79 -33.88
N LEU A 116 -6.64 8.55 -33.65
CA LEU A 116 -6.70 9.93 -33.20
C LEU A 116 -7.14 10.81 -34.38
N ARG A 117 -8.38 11.25 -34.36
CA ARG A 117 -8.85 12.32 -35.24
C ARG A 117 -8.51 13.64 -34.58
N SER A 118 -7.53 14.33 -35.15
CA SER A 118 -7.15 15.69 -34.77
C SER A 118 -8.25 16.67 -35.22
N GLU A 119 -8.99 17.24 -34.28
CA GLU A 119 -9.75 18.47 -34.52
C GLU A 119 -9.12 19.59 -33.69
N THR A 120 -8.56 20.55 -34.40
CA THR A 120 -8.05 21.83 -33.89
C THR A 120 -9.19 22.71 -33.38
N GLY A 121 -9.23 22.94 -32.09
CA GLY A 121 -10.17 23.87 -31.45
C GLY A 121 -9.93 23.95 -29.95
N SER A 122 -9.51 25.12 -29.51
CA SER A 122 -9.19 25.53 -28.15
C SER A 122 -10.24 25.12 -27.10
N ASN A 123 -9.77 24.52 -26.03
CA ASN A 123 -10.26 24.42 -24.65
C ASN A 123 -10.28 22.97 -24.16
N ALA A 124 -9.55 22.73 -23.06
CA ALA A 124 -9.56 21.54 -22.20
C ALA A 124 -9.86 20.21 -22.93
N SER A 125 -8.84 19.59 -23.46
CA SER A 125 -8.95 18.33 -24.20
C SER A 125 -9.46 17.20 -23.32
N SER A 126 -10.76 16.93 -23.39
CA SER A 126 -11.31 15.65 -22.96
C SER A 126 -10.84 14.58 -23.95
N ILE A 127 -9.92 13.75 -23.52
CA ILE A 127 -9.51 12.56 -24.28
C ILE A 127 -10.70 11.59 -24.24
N LYS A 128 -11.41 11.45 -25.35
CA LYS A 128 -12.40 10.37 -25.53
C LYS A 128 -11.65 9.05 -25.63
N LEU A 129 -11.51 8.36 -24.51
CA LEU A 129 -10.96 7.01 -24.45
C LEU A 129 -12.02 6.00 -24.92
N ALA A 130 -11.62 5.11 -25.83
CA ALA A 130 -12.48 4.06 -26.31
C ALA A 130 -12.84 3.07 -25.20
N HIS A 131 -14.14 2.81 -25.04
CA HIS A 131 -14.75 1.69 -24.33
C HIS A 131 -14.49 1.59 -22.81
N GLY A 132 -15.36 2.20 -22.01
CA GLY A 132 -15.50 1.96 -20.57
C GLY A 132 -14.82 2.94 -19.63
N ALA A 133 -13.92 3.78 -20.12
CA ALA A 133 -13.39 4.89 -19.34
C ALA A 133 -14.36 6.08 -19.37
N GLY A 134 -14.61 6.69 -18.22
CA GLY A 134 -15.48 7.88 -18.09
C GLY A 134 -14.92 9.08 -18.88
N SER A 135 -15.81 10.00 -19.26
CA SER A 135 -15.43 11.19 -20.05
C SER A 135 -14.49 12.16 -19.31
N ASN A 136 -14.32 12.03 -18.00
CA ASN A 136 -13.62 12.98 -17.13
C ASN A 136 -12.56 12.29 -16.24
N ILE A 137 -11.61 11.57 -16.86
CA ILE A 137 -10.51 10.96 -16.12
C ILE A 137 -9.62 12.08 -15.55
N PRO A 138 -9.25 12.04 -14.25
CA PRO A 138 -8.29 12.97 -13.68
C PRO A 138 -7.00 13.03 -14.48
N ALA A 139 -6.48 14.23 -14.75
CA ALA A 139 -5.24 14.41 -15.54
C ALA A 139 -4.06 13.61 -14.99
N SER A 140 -3.98 13.45 -13.66
CA SER A 140 -2.95 12.62 -13.01
C SER A 140 -3.03 11.14 -13.37
N MET A 141 -4.18 10.62 -13.79
CA MET A 141 -4.41 9.21 -14.17
C MET A 141 -4.36 8.98 -15.68
N SER A 142 -4.27 10.05 -16.49
CA SER A 142 -4.27 9.94 -17.96
C SER A 142 -3.09 9.14 -18.52
N GLY A 143 -1.99 9.06 -17.77
CA GLY A 143 -0.82 8.28 -18.15
C GLY A 143 -1.01 6.76 -18.22
N ARG A 144 -2.16 6.24 -17.78
CA ARG A 144 -2.48 4.81 -17.79
C ARG A 144 -2.97 4.29 -19.14
N PHE A 145 -3.16 5.17 -20.15
CA PHE A 145 -3.86 4.81 -21.36
C PHE A 145 -3.11 5.20 -22.64
N GLY A 146 -3.09 4.29 -23.60
CA GLY A 146 -2.70 4.53 -25.00
C GLY A 146 -1.36 5.25 -25.18
N GLY A 147 -1.35 6.27 -26.03
CA GLY A 147 -0.16 7.07 -26.33
C GLY A 147 0.42 7.81 -25.12
N THR A 148 -0.43 8.28 -24.22
CA THR A 148 -0.01 8.97 -22.98
C THR A 148 0.77 8.05 -22.03
N MET A 149 0.43 6.77 -21.97
CA MET A 149 1.19 5.77 -21.20
C MET A 149 2.61 5.65 -21.77
N ARG A 150 2.74 5.48 -23.09
CA ARG A 150 4.05 5.36 -23.75
C ARG A 150 4.89 6.61 -23.55
N GLU A 151 4.31 7.79 -23.70
CA GLU A 151 4.99 9.06 -23.43
C GLU A 151 5.46 9.17 -21.98
N ALA A 152 4.63 8.77 -21.01
CA ALA A 152 4.96 8.77 -19.60
C ALA A 152 6.09 7.78 -19.27
N GLN A 153 6.06 6.58 -19.86
CA GLN A 153 7.11 5.58 -19.75
C GLN A 153 8.46 6.13 -20.24
N MET A 154 8.47 6.70 -21.44
CA MET A 154 9.69 7.31 -22.03
C MET A 154 10.21 8.47 -21.18
N ARG A 155 9.33 9.41 -20.83
CA ARG A 155 9.70 10.60 -20.03
C ARG A 155 10.28 10.21 -18.68
N ASN A 156 9.70 9.22 -18.01
CA ASN A 156 10.11 8.77 -16.70
C ASN A 156 11.18 7.66 -16.74
N LYS A 157 11.71 7.33 -17.94
CA LYS A 157 12.83 6.39 -18.15
C LYS A 157 12.53 4.97 -17.69
N GLN A 158 11.30 4.48 -17.95
CA GLN A 158 10.96 3.07 -17.71
C GLN A 158 11.73 2.19 -18.71
N LYS A 159 12.32 1.10 -18.20
CA LYS A 159 12.92 0.05 -19.03
C LYS A 159 11.84 -0.94 -19.48
N GLU A 160 12.06 -1.57 -20.62
CA GLU A 160 11.20 -2.64 -21.12
C GLU A 160 11.12 -3.84 -20.17
N SER A 161 12.23 -4.15 -19.46
CA SER A 161 12.26 -5.19 -18.41
C SER A 161 11.27 -4.92 -17.30
N SER A 162 11.09 -3.65 -16.91
CA SER A 162 10.13 -3.26 -15.87
C SER A 162 8.69 -3.47 -16.32
N GLU A 163 8.37 -3.12 -17.56
CA GLU A 163 7.02 -3.34 -18.10
C GLU A 163 6.72 -4.84 -18.27
N ARG A 164 7.68 -5.63 -18.74
CA ARG A 164 7.53 -7.09 -18.77
C ARG A 164 7.28 -7.67 -17.39
N ALA A 165 7.96 -7.15 -16.37
CA ALA A 165 7.73 -7.57 -14.99
C ALA A 165 6.33 -7.19 -14.46
N VAL A 166 5.81 -6.01 -14.83
CA VAL A 166 4.42 -5.64 -14.54
C VAL A 166 3.45 -6.65 -15.14
N LEU A 167 3.56 -6.90 -16.44
CA LEU A 167 2.67 -7.82 -17.15
C LEU A 167 2.73 -9.26 -16.57
N ALA A 168 3.92 -9.76 -16.24
CA ALA A 168 4.06 -11.06 -15.59
C ALA A 168 3.40 -11.08 -14.20
N GLY A 169 3.53 -10.01 -13.42
CA GLY A 169 2.86 -9.86 -12.12
C GLY A 169 1.34 -9.79 -12.23
N LEU A 170 0.80 -9.05 -13.22
CA LEU A 170 -0.64 -9.00 -13.48
C LEU A 170 -1.18 -10.36 -13.92
N ASN A 171 -0.46 -11.11 -14.75
CA ASN A 171 -0.83 -12.47 -15.13
C ASN A 171 -0.86 -13.40 -13.91
N TRP A 172 0.16 -13.33 -13.06
CA TRP A 172 0.18 -14.09 -11.82
C TRP A 172 -1.03 -13.75 -10.93
N LEU A 173 -1.34 -12.47 -10.75
CA LEU A 173 -2.52 -12.04 -10.00
C LEU A 173 -3.83 -12.56 -10.62
N LYS A 174 -3.99 -12.52 -11.96
CA LYS A 174 -5.14 -13.06 -12.67
C LYS A 174 -5.32 -14.56 -12.39
N GLU A 175 -4.24 -15.34 -12.47
CA GLU A 175 -4.25 -16.79 -12.26
C GLU A 175 -4.53 -17.18 -10.80
N HIS A 176 -4.23 -16.29 -9.85
CA HIS A 176 -4.40 -16.51 -8.41
C HIS A 176 -5.61 -15.79 -7.82
N GLN A 177 -6.54 -15.30 -8.66
CA GLN A 177 -7.79 -14.75 -8.19
C GLN A 177 -8.70 -15.87 -7.67
N ASN A 178 -9.29 -15.70 -6.50
CA ASN A 178 -10.27 -16.62 -5.94
C ASN A 178 -11.55 -16.62 -6.80
N SER A 179 -12.31 -17.71 -6.77
CA SER A 179 -13.57 -17.85 -7.52
C SER A 179 -14.63 -16.82 -7.13
N ASP A 180 -14.53 -16.21 -5.95
CA ASP A 180 -15.41 -15.12 -5.51
C ASP A 180 -14.96 -13.73 -6.02
N GLY A 181 -13.84 -13.63 -6.72
CA GLY A 181 -13.27 -12.41 -7.25
C GLY A 181 -12.26 -11.69 -6.33
N SER A 182 -12.03 -12.23 -5.15
CA SER A 182 -11.05 -11.72 -4.18
C SER A 182 -9.65 -12.30 -4.38
N TRP A 183 -8.69 -11.86 -3.55
CA TRP A 183 -7.34 -12.47 -3.45
C TRP A 183 -7.00 -12.81 -2.02
N SER A 184 -6.22 -13.87 -1.87
CA SER A 184 -5.76 -14.41 -0.60
C SER A 184 -6.92 -14.91 0.30
N ASN A 185 -6.58 -15.66 1.36
CA ASN A 185 -7.49 -16.03 2.45
C ASN A 185 -7.15 -15.27 3.73
N GLU A 186 -5.91 -14.76 3.83
CA GLU A 186 -5.48 -13.86 4.89
C GLU A 186 -5.56 -12.41 4.41
N PHE A 187 -6.04 -11.49 5.23
CA PHE A 187 -6.20 -10.08 4.87
C PHE A 187 -6.94 -9.88 3.54
N LYS A 188 -7.95 -10.70 3.32
CA LYS A 188 -8.66 -10.80 2.05
C LYS A 188 -9.10 -9.44 1.48
N PRO A 189 -9.72 -8.51 2.26
CA PRO A 189 -10.06 -7.19 1.74
C PRO A 189 -8.82 -6.40 1.29
N GLY A 190 -7.79 -6.33 2.11
CA GLY A 190 -6.57 -5.59 1.80
C GLY A 190 -5.86 -6.11 0.54
N MET A 191 -5.71 -7.44 0.41
CA MET A 191 -5.09 -8.06 -0.77
C MET A 191 -5.96 -7.86 -2.02
N THR A 192 -7.29 -7.92 -1.88
CA THR A 192 -8.22 -7.62 -2.99
C THR A 192 -8.10 -6.17 -3.45
N GLY A 193 -8.05 -5.23 -2.51
CA GLY A 193 -7.84 -3.82 -2.83
C GLY A 193 -6.50 -3.56 -3.52
N LEU A 194 -5.39 -4.12 -3.02
CA LEU A 194 -4.06 -3.99 -3.64
C LEU A 194 -4.02 -4.59 -5.04
N ALA A 195 -4.54 -5.80 -5.24
CA ALA A 195 -4.59 -6.43 -6.55
C ALA A 195 -5.45 -5.63 -7.54
N THR A 196 -6.61 -5.13 -7.08
CA THR A 196 -7.45 -4.24 -7.90
C THR A 196 -6.69 -2.98 -8.32
N LEU A 197 -5.93 -2.36 -7.41
CA LEU A 197 -5.10 -1.18 -7.71
C LEU A 197 -4.02 -1.47 -8.77
N CYS A 198 -3.46 -2.70 -8.82
CA CYS A 198 -2.51 -3.07 -9.86
C CYS A 198 -3.17 -3.05 -11.24
N PHE A 199 -4.33 -3.71 -11.41
CA PHE A 199 -5.04 -3.68 -12.70
C PHE A 199 -5.46 -2.26 -13.09
N LEU A 200 -6.05 -1.51 -12.16
CA LEU A 200 -6.42 -0.11 -12.42
C LEU A 200 -5.19 0.78 -12.71
N GLY A 201 -4.08 0.51 -12.05
CA GLY A 201 -2.80 1.20 -12.26
C GLY A 201 -2.26 1.02 -13.67
N HIS A 202 -2.38 -0.18 -14.23
CA HIS A 202 -2.05 -0.51 -15.61
C HIS A 202 -3.09 0.01 -16.65
N GLY A 203 -4.21 0.58 -16.18
CA GLY A 203 -5.28 1.05 -17.05
C GLY A 203 -6.28 -0.02 -17.44
N GLU A 204 -6.27 -1.17 -16.78
CA GLU A 204 -7.20 -2.25 -17.03
C GLU A 204 -8.55 -1.97 -16.37
N LEU A 205 -9.61 -2.09 -17.16
CA LEU A 205 -10.99 -1.87 -16.74
C LEU A 205 -11.84 -3.12 -17.05
N GLN A 206 -13.10 -3.12 -16.65
CA GLN A 206 -14.03 -4.25 -16.84
C GLN A 206 -14.20 -4.70 -18.28
N ASN A 207 -13.91 -3.85 -19.25
CA ASN A 207 -14.00 -4.12 -20.67
C ASN A 207 -12.64 -4.37 -21.34
N SER A 208 -11.56 -4.45 -20.57
CA SER A 208 -10.25 -4.86 -21.08
C SER A 208 -10.31 -6.30 -21.60
N VAL A 209 -9.69 -6.54 -22.75
CA VAL A 209 -9.73 -7.85 -23.42
C VAL A 209 -9.11 -8.94 -22.55
N GLU A 210 -7.94 -8.67 -21.98
CA GLU A 210 -7.17 -9.67 -21.24
C GLU A 210 -7.60 -9.78 -19.77
N TYR A 211 -7.79 -8.66 -19.08
CA TYR A 211 -7.99 -8.59 -17.64
C TYR A 211 -9.41 -8.16 -17.23
N GLY A 212 -10.29 -7.85 -18.19
CA GLY A 212 -11.63 -7.35 -17.90
C GLY A 212 -12.45 -8.23 -16.97
N PRO A 213 -12.55 -9.57 -17.20
CA PRO A 213 -13.24 -10.46 -16.28
C PRO A 213 -12.68 -10.45 -14.85
N THR A 214 -11.35 -10.37 -14.70
CA THR A 214 -10.67 -10.28 -13.41
C THR A 214 -11.03 -8.98 -12.68
N VAL A 215 -10.96 -7.84 -13.38
CA VAL A 215 -11.33 -6.53 -12.82
C VAL A 215 -12.82 -6.52 -12.44
N GLN A 216 -13.70 -7.03 -13.30
CA GLN A 216 -15.14 -7.11 -13.03
C GLN A 216 -15.46 -7.92 -11.77
N ALA A 217 -14.81 -9.08 -11.60
CA ALA A 217 -14.99 -9.93 -10.43
C ALA A 217 -14.51 -9.23 -9.15
N ALA A 218 -13.35 -8.54 -9.21
CA ALA A 218 -12.81 -7.79 -8.10
C ALA A 218 -13.72 -6.64 -7.66
N ILE A 219 -14.18 -5.83 -8.60
CA ILE A 219 -15.09 -4.71 -8.31
C ILE A 219 -16.42 -5.22 -7.74
N LYS A 220 -16.97 -6.29 -8.32
CA LYS A 220 -18.18 -6.92 -7.79
C LYS A 220 -18.00 -7.38 -6.34
N TRP A 221 -16.85 -7.98 -6.00
CA TRP A 221 -16.54 -8.39 -4.65
C TRP A 221 -16.44 -7.20 -3.69
N LEU A 222 -15.73 -6.12 -4.09
CA LEU A 222 -15.60 -4.90 -3.28
C LEU A 222 -16.96 -4.24 -3.02
N LEU A 223 -17.82 -4.14 -4.03
CA LEU A 223 -19.15 -3.55 -3.90
C LEU A 223 -20.08 -4.42 -3.02
N ALA A 224 -20.02 -5.74 -3.18
CA ALA A 224 -20.77 -6.66 -2.34
C ALA A 224 -20.35 -6.55 -0.87
N ARG A 225 -19.04 -6.49 -0.60
CA ARG A 225 -18.50 -6.28 0.76
C ARG A 225 -18.98 -4.96 1.35
N GLY A 226 -18.89 -3.86 0.61
CA GLY A 226 -19.37 -2.56 1.07
C GLY A 226 -20.89 -2.53 1.29
N GLY A 227 -21.66 -3.18 0.44
CA GLY A 227 -23.10 -3.31 0.61
C GLY A 227 -23.50 -4.13 1.85
N GLU A 228 -22.78 -5.21 2.12
CA GLU A 228 -23.02 -6.08 3.28
C GLU A 228 -22.76 -5.35 4.63
N PHE A 229 -21.76 -4.48 4.67
CA PHE A 229 -21.31 -3.82 5.90
C PHE A 229 -21.47 -2.31 5.89
N ASP A 230 -22.42 -1.79 5.11
CA ASP A 230 -22.76 -0.37 5.02
C ASP A 230 -21.55 0.55 4.73
N GLY A 231 -20.75 0.16 3.76
CA GLY A 231 -19.54 0.88 3.33
C GLY A 231 -18.24 0.45 4.03
N LYS A 232 -18.32 -0.39 5.07
CA LYS A 232 -17.13 -0.84 5.78
C LYS A 232 -16.42 -1.97 5.04
N MET A 233 -15.14 -1.76 4.73
CA MET A 233 -14.29 -2.68 3.97
C MET A 233 -13.35 -3.48 4.89
N SER A 234 -13.88 -4.22 5.86
CA SER A 234 -13.08 -5.06 6.76
C SER A 234 -13.59 -6.50 6.78
N LEU A 235 -12.88 -7.41 7.47
CA LEU A 235 -13.27 -8.82 7.58
C LEU A 235 -14.54 -9.04 8.42
N THR A 236 -14.83 -8.11 9.34
CA THR A 236 -15.91 -8.27 10.30
C THR A 236 -16.90 -7.10 10.24
N LYS A 237 -18.17 -7.37 10.45
CA LYS A 237 -19.20 -6.35 10.56
C LYS A 237 -18.99 -5.49 11.80
N ASP A 238 -18.77 -6.14 12.94
CA ASP A 238 -18.58 -5.47 14.23
C ASP A 238 -17.07 -5.32 14.52
N GLY A 239 -16.67 -4.17 15.06
CA GLY A 239 -15.25 -3.85 15.26
C GLY A 239 -14.44 -3.77 13.96
N TRP A 240 -13.13 -3.75 14.04
CA TRP A 240 -12.23 -3.59 12.88
C TRP A 240 -11.41 -4.84 12.55
N GLY A 241 -11.72 -6.00 13.15
CA GLY A 241 -10.98 -7.23 12.86
C GLY A 241 -9.50 -7.14 13.23
N GLY A 242 -9.19 -6.51 14.37
CA GLY A 242 -7.82 -6.27 14.82
C GLY A 242 -7.16 -5.05 14.15
N ASN A 243 -5.84 -4.99 14.22
CA ASN A 243 -5.05 -3.86 13.71
C ASN A 243 -5.09 -3.72 12.19
N ALA A 244 -5.31 -4.80 11.47
CA ALA A 244 -5.33 -4.81 10.01
C ALA A 244 -6.53 -4.09 9.40
N GLY A 245 -7.69 -4.13 10.05
CA GLY A 245 -8.97 -3.73 9.45
C GLY A 245 -9.02 -2.31 8.94
N VAL A 246 -8.34 -1.35 9.59
CA VAL A 246 -8.29 0.04 9.10
C VAL A 246 -7.40 0.20 7.88
N TYR A 247 -6.35 -0.62 7.74
CA TYR A 247 -5.55 -0.68 6.51
C TYR A 247 -6.35 -1.28 5.37
N GLU A 248 -7.01 -2.43 5.61
CA GLU A 248 -7.85 -3.08 4.61
C GLU A 248 -8.95 -2.15 4.11
N HIS A 249 -9.62 -1.46 5.04
CA HIS A 249 -10.65 -0.49 4.72
C HIS A 249 -10.11 0.65 3.84
N ALA A 250 -9.00 1.25 4.22
CA ALA A 250 -8.40 2.34 3.44
C ALA A 250 -7.93 1.89 2.05
N ILE A 251 -7.31 0.71 1.94
CA ILE A 251 -6.82 0.16 0.67
C ILE A 251 -8.00 -0.15 -0.27
N CYS A 252 -9.06 -0.78 0.23
CA CYS A 252 -10.27 -1.04 -0.58
C CYS A 252 -10.95 0.26 -1.00
N THR A 253 -11.05 1.23 -0.09
CA THR A 253 -11.65 2.55 -0.38
C THR A 253 -10.82 3.30 -1.43
N TYR A 254 -9.48 3.21 -1.34
CA TYR A 254 -8.57 3.75 -2.34
C TYR A 254 -8.82 3.11 -3.72
N ALA A 255 -8.93 1.77 -3.79
CA ALA A 255 -9.22 1.07 -5.04
C ALA A 255 -10.58 1.49 -5.64
N LEU A 256 -11.62 1.63 -4.83
CA LEU A 256 -12.94 2.10 -5.30
C LEU A 256 -12.90 3.56 -5.74
N GLY A 257 -12.13 4.43 -5.07
CA GLY A 257 -11.94 5.82 -5.48
C GLY A 257 -11.24 5.94 -6.83
N GLU A 258 -10.19 5.14 -7.08
CA GLU A 258 -9.53 5.08 -8.38
C GLU A 258 -10.47 4.50 -9.46
N TYR A 259 -11.17 3.41 -9.16
CA TYR A 259 -12.14 2.82 -10.07
C TYR A 259 -13.22 3.82 -10.49
N PHE A 260 -13.83 4.50 -9.52
CA PHE A 260 -14.83 5.52 -9.81
C PHE A 260 -14.26 6.68 -10.65
N SER A 261 -13.05 7.15 -10.32
CA SER A 261 -12.39 8.21 -11.08
C SER A 261 -12.15 7.84 -12.54
N LEU A 262 -11.89 6.56 -12.83
CA LEU A 262 -11.63 6.05 -14.17
C LEU A 262 -12.90 5.75 -14.97
N THR A 263 -13.99 5.33 -14.31
CA THR A 263 -15.18 4.77 -14.99
C THR A 263 -16.42 5.64 -14.84
N GLN A 264 -16.53 6.43 -13.79
CA GLN A 264 -17.74 7.14 -13.37
C GLN A 264 -18.95 6.18 -13.18
N ASP A 265 -18.66 4.94 -12.71
CA ASP A 265 -19.70 3.92 -12.48
C ASP A 265 -20.52 4.27 -11.22
N ASP A 266 -21.78 4.67 -11.44
CA ASP A 266 -22.70 5.03 -10.36
C ASP A 266 -22.89 3.90 -9.32
N ALA A 267 -22.69 2.63 -9.69
CA ALA A 267 -22.80 1.52 -8.75
C ALA A 267 -21.75 1.60 -7.61
N ALA A 268 -20.60 2.26 -7.85
CA ALA A 268 -19.57 2.43 -6.83
C ALA A 268 -19.81 3.65 -5.92
N LYS A 269 -20.65 4.60 -6.33
CA LYS A 269 -20.78 5.91 -5.69
C LYS A 269 -21.23 5.84 -4.24
N ASP A 270 -22.32 5.12 -3.97
CA ASP A 270 -22.88 5.00 -2.60
C ASP A 270 -21.89 4.27 -1.66
N THR A 271 -21.34 3.16 -2.11
CA THR A 271 -20.34 2.39 -1.35
C THR A 271 -19.09 3.23 -1.04
N LEU A 272 -18.59 3.96 -2.03
CA LEU A 272 -17.44 4.85 -1.85
C LEU A 272 -17.73 5.97 -0.86
N ALA A 273 -18.88 6.63 -0.97
CA ALA A 273 -19.27 7.71 -0.06
C ALA A 273 -19.36 7.23 1.39
N LYS A 274 -19.97 6.07 1.61
CA LYS A 274 -20.05 5.45 2.94
C LYS A 274 -18.68 5.02 3.47
N ALA A 275 -17.83 4.44 2.62
CA ALA A 275 -16.49 4.04 3.00
C ALA A 275 -15.62 5.26 3.39
N ILE A 276 -15.68 6.34 2.64
CA ILE A 276 -14.99 7.59 2.95
C ILE A 276 -15.50 8.20 4.27
N LYS A 277 -16.79 8.10 4.55
CA LYS A 277 -17.33 8.58 5.82
C LYS A 277 -16.67 7.90 7.03
N TYR A 278 -16.39 6.60 6.98
CA TYR A 278 -15.64 5.91 8.04
C TYR A 278 -14.25 6.48 8.24
N ILE A 279 -13.55 6.84 7.16
CA ILE A 279 -12.21 7.45 7.23
C ILE A 279 -12.30 8.83 7.85
N VAL A 280 -13.22 9.67 7.39
CA VAL A 280 -13.40 11.04 7.89
C VAL A 280 -13.79 11.03 9.38
N ASP A 281 -14.78 10.22 9.75
CA ASP A 281 -15.23 10.09 11.14
C ASP A 281 -14.14 9.45 12.03
N GLY A 282 -13.32 8.60 11.45
CA GLY A 282 -12.21 7.90 12.11
C GLY A 282 -10.99 8.77 12.41
N GLN A 283 -10.90 9.99 11.86
CA GLN A 283 -9.74 10.86 12.06
C GLN A 283 -9.58 11.25 13.54
N ASN A 284 -8.37 11.10 14.07
CA ASN A 284 -8.04 11.46 15.44
C ASN A 284 -7.93 12.99 15.61
N GLU A 285 -7.91 13.45 16.86
CA GLU A 285 -7.89 14.89 17.20
C GLU A 285 -6.63 15.59 16.70
N ASP A 286 -5.48 14.90 16.67
CA ASP A 286 -4.21 15.42 16.17
C ASP A 286 -4.13 15.50 14.63
N GLY A 287 -5.16 15.00 13.92
CA GLY A 287 -5.27 15.04 12.46
C GLY A 287 -4.81 13.78 11.74
N GLY A 288 -4.18 12.82 12.41
CA GLY A 288 -3.84 11.53 11.83
C GLY A 288 -4.90 10.45 12.11
N TRP A 289 -4.52 9.19 11.95
CA TRP A 289 -5.37 8.03 12.23
C TRP A 289 -4.62 6.98 13.05
N LYS A 290 -5.40 6.17 13.77
CA LYS A 290 -4.92 5.08 14.62
C LYS A 290 -5.59 3.77 14.26
N TYR A 291 -5.03 2.67 14.76
CA TYR A 291 -5.68 1.35 14.66
C TYR A 291 -7.09 1.40 15.21
N ALA A 292 -7.98 0.65 14.56
CA ALA A 292 -9.40 0.58 14.89
C ALA A 292 -10.11 1.95 14.96
N TYR A 293 -9.55 2.98 14.32
CA TYR A 293 -9.99 4.37 14.42
C TYR A 293 -10.17 4.84 15.87
N ALA A 294 -9.29 4.37 16.75
CA ALA A 294 -9.28 4.79 18.15
C ALA A 294 -9.01 6.29 18.29
N LYS A 295 -9.67 6.93 19.22
CA LYS A 295 -9.52 8.36 19.51
C LYS A 295 -8.56 8.62 20.65
N GLY A 296 -8.01 9.83 20.68
CA GLY A 296 -7.05 10.28 21.70
C GLY A 296 -5.63 9.76 21.53
N GLY A 297 -4.67 10.35 22.23
CA GLY A 297 -3.24 10.05 22.07
C GLY A 297 -2.70 10.42 20.70
N VAL A 298 -1.48 9.98 20.40
CA VAL A 298 -0.79 10.30 19.14
C VAL A 298 -1.17 9.30 18.06
N SER A 299 -1.40 9.79 16.84
CA SER A 299 -1.71 8.99 15.66
C SER A 299 -0.51 8.19 15.16
N ASP A 300 -0.79 7.22 14.28
CA ASP A 300 0.19 6.36 13.64
C ASP A 300 0.43 6.80 12.20
N THR A 301 1.69 7.09 11.84
CA THR A 301 2.05 7.58 10.51
C THR A 301 1.79 6.53 9.43
N SER A 302 1.97 5.24 9.72
CA SER A 302 1.74 4.18 8.74
C SER A 302 0.25 3.97 8.45
N VAL A 303 -0.60 4.02 9.48
CA VAL A 303 -2.06 4.01 9.32
C VAL A 303 -2.50 5.24 8.53
N THR A 304 -2.01 6.42 8.92
CA THR A 304 -2.33 7.70 8.27
C THR A 304 -2.03 7.68 6.78
N GLY A 305 -0.92 7.06 6.35
CA GLY A 305 -0.53 7.00 4.96
C GLY A 305 -1.59 6.39 4.02
N TRP A 306 -2.20 5.28 4.41
CA TRP A 306 -3.25 4.65 3.60
C TRP A 306 -4.56 5.45 3.60
N GLN A 307 -4.91 6.06 4.75
CA GLN A 307 -6.10 6.92 4.81
C GLN A 307 -5.96 8.12 3.87
N VAL A 308 -4.79 8.75 3.83
CA VAL A 308 -4.52 9.88 2.92
C VAL A 308 -4.60 9.45 1.46
N GLN A 309 -4.10 8.26 1.09
CA GLN A 309 -4.23 7.76 -0.28
C GLN A 309 -5.71 7.57 -0.67
N ALA A 310 -6.53 7.02 0.22
CA ALA A 310 -7.97 6.88 0.01
C ALA A 310 -8.68 8.23 -0.11
N LEU A 311 -8.38 9.18 0.79
CA LEU A 311 -8.97 10.54 0.73
C LEU A 311 -8.53 11.30 -0.52
N LYS A 312 -7.25 11.18 -0.93
CA LYS A 312 -6.77 11.76 -2.20
C LYS A 312 -7.52 11.19 -3.40
N ALA A 313 -7.74 9.87 -3.44
CA ALA A 313 -8.51 9.24 -4.51
C ALA A 313 -9.96 9.74 -4.50
N ALA A 314 -10.58 9.89 -3.32
CA ALA A 314 -11.92 10.45 -3.16
C ALA A 314 -12.01 11.91 -3.65
N HIS A 315 -11.03 12.74 -3.32
CA HIS A 315 -10.95 14.12 -3.82
C HIS A 315 -10.89 14.17 -5.36
N LEU A 316 -10.14 13.28 -5.98
CA LEU A 316 -10.00 13.20 -7.44
C LEU A 316 -11.28 12.73 -8.15
N THR A 317 -12.23 12.12 -7.46
CA THR A 317 -13.54 11.74 -8.05
C THR A 317 -14.39 12.94 -8.44
N ALA A 318 -14.10 14.10 -7.90
CA ALA A 318 -14.92 15.33 -8.01
C ALA A 318 -16.36 15.18 -7.49
N LEU A 319 -16.64 14.17 -6.64
CA LEU A 319 -17.96 13.96 -6.03
C LEU A 319 -18.29 14.97 -4.92
N GLY A 320 -17.30 15.75 -4.45
CA GLY A 320 -17.49 16.69 -3.35
C GLY A 320 -17.91 15.98 -2.04
N LEU A 321 -17.29 14.82 -1.75
CA LEU A 321 -17.65 14.04 -0.55
C LEU A 321 -17.34 14.82 0.72
N PRO A 322 -18.32 14.94 1.67
CA PRO A 322 -18.18 15.78 2.84
C PRO A 322 -16.99 15.39 3.73
N GLY A 323 -16.25 16.39 4.21
CA GLY A 323 -15.17 16.23 5.18
C GLY A 323 -13.82 15.77 4.60
N VAL A 324 -13.73 15.46 3.29
CA VAL A 324 -12.49 14.96 2.66
C VAL A 324 -11.39 16.02 2.71
N ASP A 325 -11.66 17.22 2.25
CA ASP A 325 -10.67 18.29 2.17
C ASP A 325 -10.27 18.78 3.57
N GLU A 326 -11.24 18.88 4.48
CA GLU A 326 -11.00 19.22 5.88
C GLU A 326 -10.14 18.18 6.60
N ALA A 327 -10.37 16.89 6.31
CA ALA A 327 -9.56 15.82 6.88
C ALA A 327 -8.12 15.85 6.35
N LEU A 328 -7.94 16.14 5.06
CA LEU A 328 -6.60 16.32 4.47
C LEU A 328 -5.90 17.55 5.06
N ASP A 329 -6.59 18.68 5.25
CA ASP A 329 -6.01 19.86 5.90
C ASP A 329 -5.56 19.59 7.34
N LYS A 330 -6.40 18.92 8.13
CA LYS A 330 -6.03 18.50 9.51
C LYS A 330 -4.85 17.54 9.50
N CYS A 331 -4.79 16.61 8.54
CA CYS A 331 -3.69 15.66 8.41
C CYS A 331 -2.34 16.36 8.22
N MET A 332 -2.30 17.52 7.57
CA MET A 332 -1.06 18.29 7.44
C MET A 332 -0.51 18.78 8.78
N LEU A 333 -1.38 19.04 9.77
CA LEU A 333 -0.95 19.40 11.13
C LEU A 333 -0.26 18.21 11.80
N TYR A 334 -0.84 17.01 11.69
CA TYR A 334 -0.23 15.79 12.20
C TYR A 334 1.12 15.51 11.53
N LEU A 335 1.19 15.52 10.18
CA LEU A 335 2.43 15.24 9.45
C LEU A 335 3.54 16.24 9.80
N LYS A 336 3.18 17.50 10.01
CA LYS A 336 4.14 18.51 10.48
C LYS A 336 4.68 18.17 11.88
N SER A 337 3.85 17.68 12.78
CA SER A 337 4.27 17.28 14.13
C SER A 337 5.03 15.94 14.15
N ALA A 338 4.86 15.10 13.13
CA ALA A 338 5.51 13.80 13.01
C ALA A 338 6.87 13.85 12.29
N GLN A 339 7.18 14.96 11.59
CA GLN A 339 8.47 15.08 10.91
C GLN A 339 9.59 15.35 11.90
N CYS A 340 10.63 14.52 11.84
CA CYS A 340 11.85 14.64 12.64
C CYS A 340 12.80 15.73 12.11
N ALA A 341 13.78 16.12 12.91
CA ALA A 341 14.72 17.19 12.56
C ALA A 341 15.56 16.89 11.31
N ASP A 342 15.84 15.63 11.02
CA ASP A 342 16.57 15.17 9.83
C ASP A 342 15.70 15.05 8.57
N GLY A 343 14.40 15.29 8.68
CA GLY A 343 13.41 15.20 7.60
C GLY A 343 12.68 13.88 7.51
N GLY A 344 13.07 12.86 8.29
CA GLY A 344 12.34 11.60 8.45
C GLY A 344 11.00 11.78 9.15
N PHE A 345 10.27 10.69 9.33
CA PHE A 345 9.00 10.70 10.05
C PHE A 345 8.99 9.62 11.12
N GLY A 346 8.50 9.96 12.30
CA GLY A 346 8.34 9.03 13.39
C GLY A 346 7.04 8.22 13.27
N TYR A 347 6.98 7.13 14.02
CA TYR A 347 5.84 6.24 14.06
C TYR A 347 4.66 6.88 14.80
N HIS A 348 4.92 7.43 15.99
CA HIS A 348 3.96 8.19 16.78
C HIS A 348 4.51 9.61 17.03
N GLY A 349 4.08 10.58 16.24
CA GLY A 349 4.74 11.89 16.22
C GLY A 349 6.19 11.74 15.79
N GLN A 350 7.15 12.43 16.46
CA GLN A 350 8.58 12.31 16.15
C GLN A 350 9.26 11.09 16.81
N ALA A 351 8.54 10.34 17.64
CA ALA A 351 9.08 9.15 18.29
C ALA A 351 9.23 7.99 17.29
N GLU A 352 10.26 7.16 17.51
CA GLU A 352 10.51 5.96 16.71
C GLU A 352 10.62 6.25 15.20
N GLU A 353 11.50 7.20 14.85
CA GLU A 353 11.81 7.53 13.45
C GLU A 353 12.21 6.27 12.68
N ARG A 354 11.67 6.11 11.45
CA ARG A 354 11.92 4.95 10.61
C ARG A 354 12.05 5.33 9.15
N TYR A 355 13.01 4.71 8.49
CA TYR A 355 13.25 4.93 7.07
C TYR A 355 11.99 4.77 6.21
N GLY A 356 11.23 3.69 6.40
CA GLY A 356 10.01 3.42 5.64
C GLY A 356 8.91 4.48 5.80
N LEU A 357 8.86 5.17 6.95
CA LEU A 357 7.89 6.23 7.21
C LEU A 357 8.28 7.57 6.55
N GLY A 358 9.56 7.75 6.22
CA GLY A 358 10.02 8.92 5.46
C GLY A 358 9.25 9.10 4.16
N GLY A 359 9.08 8.02 3.39
CA GLY A 359 8.26 8.04 2.17
C GLY A 359 6.79 8.29 2.41
N VAL A 360 6.23 7.68 3.47
CA VAL A 360 4.80 7.85 3.83
C VAL A 360 4.49 9.32 4.08
N GLY A 361 5.19 9.95 5.04
CA GLY A 361 4.94 11.33 5.39
C GLY A 361 5.22 12.31 4.24
N THR A 362 6.30 12.08 3.48
CA THR A 362 6.67 12.89 2.33
C THR A 362 5.61 12.84 1.22
N LEU A 363 5.16 11.64 0.84
CA LEU A 363 4.15 11.46 -0.20
C LEU A 363 2.81 12.05 0.20
N CYS A 364 2.35 11.81 1.44
CA CYS A 364 1.11 12.35 1.95
C CYS A 364 1.12 13.89 1.95
N THR A 365 2.23 14.49 2.37
CA THR A 365 2.40 15.95 2.32
C THR A 365 2.39 16.45 0.86
N TYR A 366 3.08 15.75 -0.04
CA TYR A 366 3.11 16.12 -1.46
C TYR A 366 1.72 16.13 -2.09
N PHE A 367 0.89 15.14 -1.79
CA PHE A 367 -0.45 15.03 -2.37
C PHE A 367 -1.33 16.25 -2.09
N TRP A 368 -1.09 16.96 -1.00
CA TRP A 368 -1.91 18.11 -0.61
C TRP A 368 -1.18 19.46 -0.73
N LYS A 369 0.12 19.52 -0.41
CA LYS A 369 0.91 20.76 -0.44
C LYS A 369 1.90 20.85 -1.62
N GLN A 370 2.12 19.77 -2.34
CA GLN A 370 3.05 19.63 -3.46
C GLN A 370 4.54 19.88 -3.06
N ASN A 371 5.43 19.94 -4.05
CA ASN A 371 6.88 20.04 -3.82
C ASN A 371 7.39 21.39 -3.31
N LYS A 372 6.53 22.38 -3.20
CA LYS A 372 6.88 23.71 -2.64
C LYS A 372 6.97 23.70 -1.13
N ASP A 373 6.34 22.74 -0.46
CA ASP A 373 6.37 22.64 0.99
C ASP A 373 7.74 22.22 1.51
N LYS A 374 8.17 22.82 2.62
CA LYS A 374 9.44 22.48 3.28
C LYS A 374 9.45 21.03 3.75
N LEU A 375 8.33 20.52 4.28
CA LEU A 375 8.23 19.14 4.74
C LEU A 375 8.53 18.14 3.62
N VAL A 376 8.07 18.41 2.40
CA VAL A 376 8.36 17.56 1.23
C VAL A 376 9.83 17.61 0.88
N ARG A 377 10.45 18.82 0.84
CA ARG A 377 11.87 18.93 0.48
C ARG A 377 12.78 18.24 1.48
N ASP A 378 12.50 18.42 2.79
CA ASP A 378 13.27 17.78 3.85
C ASP A 378 13.10 16.26 3.82
N GLY A 379 11.87 15.77 3.62
CA GLY A 379 11.59 14.34 3.49
C GLY A 379 12.27 13.70 2.28
N ILE A 380 12.28 14.37 1.13
CA ILE A 380 13.02 13.89 -0.06
C ILE A 380 14.52 13.83 0.22
N LYS A 381 15.08 14.86 0.86
CA LYS A 381 16.50 14.85 1.25
C LYS A 381 16.81 13.65 2.15
N TYR A 382 15.98 13.43 3.18
CA TYR A 382 16.09 12.28 4.07
C TYR A 382 16.07 10.96 3.32
N ILE A 383 15.07 10.72 2.45
CA ILE A 383 14.94 9.49 1.66
C ILE A 383 16.23 9.23 0.86
N ILE A 384 16.71 10.23 0.14
CA ILE A 384 17.89 10.08 -0.72
C ILE A 384 19.16 9.85 0.09
N ASP A 385 19.38 10.63 1.16
CA ASP A 385 20.56 10.49 1.99
C ASP A 385 20.62 9.16 2.73
N ARG A 386 19.48 8.70 3.29
CA ARG A 386 19.39 7.41 3.97
C ARG A 386 19.57 6.24 3.00
N THR A 387 18.93 6.28 1.85
CA THR A 387 19.08 5.23 0.83
C THR A 387 20.52 5.09 0.36
N LYS A 388 21.18 6.21 0.11
CA LYS A 388 22.58 6.21 -0.33
C LYS A 388 23.55 5.67 0.70
N ASN A 389 23.33 5.97 2.00
CA ASN A 389 24.34 5.78 3.03
C ASN A 389 24.07 4.61 3.97
N ALA A 390 22.79 4.21 4.15
CA ALA A 390 22.42 3.25 5.20
C ALA A 390 21.37 2.21 4.78
N GLU A 391 20.42 2.57 3.92
CA GLU A 391 19.24 1.75 3.60
C GLU A 391 19.13 1.49 2.08
N PRO A 392 20.11 0.80 1.45
CA PRO A 392 20.13 0.62 0.01
C PRO A 392 18.95 -0.22 -0.47
N VAL A 393 18.48 0.05 -1.69
CA VAL A 393 17.44 -0.76 -2.33
C VAL A 393 18.08 -2.04 -2.85
N VAL A 394 18.01 -3.10 -2.03
CA VAL A 394 18.51 -4.43 -2.37
C VAL A 394 17.48 -5.47 -1.93
N TYR A 395 16.80 -6.12 -2.86
CA TYR A 395 15.63 -6.98 -2.60
C TYR A 395 15.94 -8.14 -1.64
N LYS A 396 17.11 -8.75 -1.76
CA LYS A 396 17.58 -9.82 -0.87
C LYS A 396 18.48 -9.33 0.26
N GLY A 397 18.57 -8.00 0.44
CA GLY A 397 19.38 -7.37 1.47
C GLY A 397 18.74 -7.44 2.86
N SER A 398 19.59 -7.37 3.89
CA SER A 398 19.15 -7.35 5.30
C SER A 398 18.42 -6.05 5.68
N LYS A 399 18.47 -5.04 4.84
CA LYS A 399 17.79 -3.73 5.00
C LYS A 399 16.60 -3.56 4.06
N ALA A 400 16.15 -4.63 3.41
CA ALA A 400 15.04 -4.58 2.49
C ALA A 400 13.74 -4.15 3.21
N ASP A 401 13.09 -3.11 2.69
CA ASP A 401 11.85 -2.55 3.21
C ASP A 401 10.89 -2.24 2.06
N LEU A 402 10.10 -3.24 1.68
CA LEU A 402 9.18 -3.15 0.54
C LEU A 402 8.11 -2.06 0.75
N TYR A 403 7.64 -1.91 1.99
CA TYR A 403 6.67 -0.89 2.34
C TYR A 403 7.24 0.52 2.16
N GLY A 404 8.42 0.76 2.70
CA GLY A 404 9.11 2.04 2.53
C GLY A 404 9.42 2.35 1.07
N TRP A 405 9.88 1.36 0.30
CA TRP A 405 10.18 1.56 -1.12
C TRP A 405 8.94 1.89 -1.95
N TYR A 406 7.79 1.30 -1.64
CA TYR A 406 6.53 1.64 -2.30
C TYR A 406 6.19 3.13 -2.19
N TYR A 407 6.32 3.70 -1.01
CA TYR A 407 6.08 5.13 -0.78
C TYR A 407 7.20 6.01 -1.32
N ASN A 408 8.46 5.63 -1.08
CA ASN A 408 9.63 6.37 -1.57
C ASN A 408 9.63 6.50 -3.09
N THR A 409 9.25 5.43 -3.81
CA THR A 409 9.19 5.42 -5.28
C THR A 409 8.20 6.46 -5.79
N GLN A 410 7.01 6.51 -5.22
CA GLN A 410 6.01 7.51 -5.57
C GLN A 410 6.46 8.93 -5.21
N ALA A 411 6.98 9.13 -3.99
CA ALA A 411 7.44 10.44 -3.53
C ALA A 411 8.58 11.00 -4.42
N CYS A 412 9.56 10.15 -4.78
CA CYS A 412 10.67 10.55 -5.63
C CYS A 412 10.23 10.88 -7.07
N LEU A 413 9.27 10.10 -7.64
CA LEU A 413 8.71 10.43 -8.96
C LEU A 413 7.94 11.76 -8.93
N MET A 414 7.08 11.95 -7.93
CA MET A 414 6.28 13.17 -7.79
C MET A 414 7.15 14.42 -7.60
N PHE A 415 8.24 14.30 -6.89
CA PHE A 415 9.22 15.37 -6.74
C PHE A 415 10.00 15.62 -8.05
N GLY A 416 10.33 14.56 -8.80
CA GLY A 416 10.89 14.59 -10.14
C GLY A 416 12.37 14.96 -10.22
N ASN A 417 12.82 15.34 -11.43
CA ASN A 417 14.17 15.81 -11.75
C ASN A 417 15.29 14.82 -11.30
N ALA A 418 16.42 15.34 -10.81
CA ALA A 418 17.57 14.56 -10.37
C ALA A 418 17.25 13.56 -9.25
N THR A 419 16.28 13.87 -8.38
CA THR A 419 15.80 12.96 -7.34
C THR A 419 15.21 11.68 -7.93
N TRP A 420 14.31 11.84 -8.91
CA TRP A 420 13.76 10.70 -9.63
C TRP A 420 14.83 9.91 -10.37
N ASP A 421 15.73 10.58 -11.08
CA ASP A 421 16.81 9.93 -11.81
C ASP A 421 17.71 9.09 -10.90
N GLN A 422 17.96 9.58 -9.69
CA GLN A 422 18.77 8.87 -8.70
C GLN A 422 18.03 7.66 -8.12
N TRP A 423 16.77 7.84 -7.69
CA TRP A 423 15.94 6.78 -7.16
C TRP A 423 15.70 5.68 -8.21
N ASN A 424 15.38 6.07 -9.44
CA ASN A 424 15.10 5.16 -10.55
C ASN A 424 16.30 4.23 -10.87
N ARG A 425 17.53 4.73 -10.77
CA ARG A 425 18.73 3.89 -10.91
C ARG A 425 18.88 2.83 -9.82
N TRP A 426 18.37 3.09 -8.62
CA TRP A 426 18.50 2.17 -7.51
C TRP A 426 17.43 1.08 -7.53
N PHE A 427 16.17 1.45 -7.85
CA PHE A 427 15.06 0.52 -7.62
C PHE A 427 14.63 -0.28 -8.85
N GLN A 428 14.65 0.33 -10.04
CA GLN A 428 14.01 -0.24 -11.22
C GLN A 428 14.54 -1.63 -11.59
N GLU A 429 15.84 -1.76 -11.71
CA GLU A 429 16.48 -3.03 -12.05
C GLU A 429 16.40 -4.03 -10.89
N GLU A 430 16.60 -3.55 -9.67
CA GLU A 430 16.57 -4.39 -8.48
C GLU A 430 15.20 -5.07 -8.30
N ILE A 431 14.11 -4.31 -8.44
CA ILE A 431 12.76 -4.87 -8.32
C ILE A 431 12.44 -5.77 -9.52
N SER A 432 12.75 -5.37 -10.76
CA SER A 432 12.43 -6.16 -11.95
C SER A 432 13.19 -7.49 -11.98
N SER A 433 14.48 -7.49 -11.62
CA SER A 433 15.31 -8.70 -11.64
C SER A 433 15.05 -9.67 -10.48
N ALA A 434 14.41 -9.21 -9.42
CA ALA A 434 14.04 -10.04 -8.28
C ALA A 434 12.81 -10.93 -8.53
N GLN A 435 12.07 -10.70 -9.63
CA GLN A 435 10.86 -11.44 -9.98
C GLN A 435 11.16 -12.93 -10.26
N ALA A 436 10.32 -13.81 -9.76
CA ALA A 436 10.37 -15.23 -10.06
C ALA A 436 9.80 -15.55 -11.46
N ASN A 437 10.11 -16.73 -11.98
CA ASN A 437 9.68 -17.15 -13.33
C ASN A 437 8.15 -17.26 -13.48
N ASP A 438 7.42 -17.45 -12.38
CA ASP A 438 5.95 -17.50 -12.38
C ASP A 438 5.30 -16.11 -12.39
N GLY A 439 6.08 -15.03 -12.32
CA GLY A 439 5.59 -13.65 -12.28
C GLY A 439 5.38 -13.08 -10.88
N SER A 440 5.51 -13.89 -9.82
CA SER A 440 5.47 -13.42 -8.44
C SER A 440 6.82 -12.87 -7.97
N TRP A 441 6.85 -12.27 -6.76
CA TRP A 441 8.09 -11.91 -6.09
C TRP A 441 8.34 -12.83 -4.88
N PRO A 442 9.54 -13.45 -4.79
CA PRO A 442 9.87 -14.39 -3.74
C PRO A 442 9.98 -13.72 -2.37
N PRO A 443 9.94 -14.48 -1.26
CA PRO A 443 10.17 -13.93 0.07
C PRO A 443 11.47 -13.14 0.15
N MET A 444 11.41 -11.98 0.80
CA MET A 444 12.59 -11.16 1.06
C MET A 444 13.39 -11.75 2.23
N ALA A 445 14.68 -11.46 2.30
CA ALA A 445 15.47 -11.78 3.48
C ALA A 445 14.87 -11.08 4.72
N ASN A 446 15.06 -11.69 5.91
CA ASN A 446 14.60 -11.05 7.14
C ASN A 446 15.35 -9.75 7.36
N ALA A 447 14.68 -8.67 7.10
CA ALA A 447 15.24 -7.32 7.08
C ALA A 447 14.98 -6.55 8.39
N GLY A 448 14.66 -7.22 9.49
CA GLY A 448 14.23 -6.53 10.70
C GLY A 448 12.84 -5.89 10.63
N VAL A 449 12.26 -5.80 9.43
CA VAL A 449 10.89 -5.30 9.21
C VAL A 449 9.87 -6.43 9.32
N GLY A 450 10.25 -7.67 9.00
CA GLY A 450 9.38 -8.85 9.14
C GLY A 450 8.07 -8.78 8.34
N GLY A 451 7.04 -9.43 8.88
CA GLY A 451 5.69 -9.36 8.33
C GLY A 451 5.49 -10.06 6.98
N LEU A 452 4.58 -9.54 6.16
CA LEU A 452 4.16 -10.18 4.90
C LEU A 452 5.27 -10.24 3.84
N GLN A 453 6.25 -9.33 3.89
CA GLN A 453 7.36 -9.35 2.92
C GLN A 453 8.28 -10.57 3.05
N THR A 454 8.35 -11.19 4.23
CA THR A 454 9.19 -12.37 4.50
C THR A 454 8.41 -13.69 4.48
N LYS A 455 7.08 -13.66 4.53
CA LYS A 455 6.23 -14.86 4.52
C LYS A 455 6.26 -15.55 3.15
N ALA A 456 6.51 -16.86 3.15
CA ALA A 456 6.50 -17.67 1.92
C ALA A 456 5.09 -17.99 1.41
N ASP A 457 4.11 -18.03 2.30
CA ASP A 457 2.72 -18.46 2.07
C ASP A 457 1.70 -17.42 2.53
N GLY A 458 0.41 -17.81 2.55
CA GLY A 458 -0.70 -16.96 2.96
C GLY A 458 -0.80 -15.68 2.12
N ALA A 459 -0.88 -14.54 2.77
CA ALA A 459 -0.95 -13.25 2.09
C ALA A 459 0.42 -12.74 1.59
N GLY A 460 1.55 -13.38 1.98
CA GLY A 460 2.90 -12.92 1.65
C GLY A 460 3.16 -12.77 0.14
N PRO A 461 2.91 -13.79 -0.70
CA PRO A 461 3.09 -13.69 -2.16
C PRO A 461 2.26 -12.57 -2.78
N TYR A 462 0.99 -12.42 -2.39
CA TYR A 462 0.11 -11.36 -2.89
C TYR A 462 0.61 -9.97 -2.51
N TYR A 463 1.03 -9.80 -1.26
CA TYR A 463 1.56 -8.53 -0.76
C TYR A 463 2.80 -8.07 -1.53
N ARG A 464 3.77 -8.98 -1.73
CA ARG A 464 4.99 -8.65 -2.47
C ARG A 464 4.70 -8.37 -3.94
N THR A 465 3.93 -9.23 -4.58
CA THR A 465 3.60 -9.09 -6.00
C THR A 465 2.86 -7.78 -6.25
N THR A 466 1.84 -7.46 -5.46
CA THR A 466 1.08 -6.22 -5.64
C THR A 466 1.93 -4.97 -5.41
N LEU A 467 2.74 -4.91 -4.35
CA LEU A 467 3.57 -3.73 -4.11
C LEU A 467 4.67 -3.57 -5.17
N CYS A 468 5.29 -4.66 -5.63
CA CYS A 468 6.28 -4.60 -6.71
C CYS A 468 5.65 -4.15 -8.03
N VAL A 469 4.49 -4.68 -8.41
CA VAL A 469 3.74 -4.23 -9.59
C VAL A 469 3.42 -2.74 -9.48
N LEU A 470 2.82 -2.29 -8.37
CA LEU A 470 2.48 -0.88 -8.14
C LEU A 470 3.70 0.05 -8.16
N MET A 471 4.87 -0.41 -7.70
CA MET A 471 6.13 0.35 -7.83
C MET A 471 6.59 0.44 -9.27
N LEU A 472 6.50 -0.65 -10.06
CA LEU A 472 6.92 -0.68 -11.45
C LEU A 472 5.91 0.02 -12.40
N GLU A 473 4.67 0.25 -11.98
CA GLU A 473 3.67 1.06 -12.68
C GLU A 473 3.81 2.56 -12.41
N VAL A 474 4.66 2.95 -11.48
CA VAL A 474 4.80 4.36 -11.05
C VAL A 474 5.03 5.31 -12.21
N TYR A 475 5.66 4.86 -13.30
CA TYR A 475 6.03 5.68 -14.47
C TYR A 475 4.85 6.33 -15.17
N TYR A 476 3.68 5.69 -15.12
CA TYR A 476 2.46 6.11 -15.82
C TYR A 476 1.21 6.14 -14.93
N ARG A 477 1.25 5.46 -13.78
CA ARG A 477 0.06 5.31 -12.91
C ARG A 477 -0.46 6.63 -12.38
N ASN A 478 0.43 7.50 -11.89
CA ASN A 478 0.09 8.82 -11.37
C ASN A 478 1.08 9.85 -11.93
N LEU A 479 0.60 10.71 -12.83
CA LEU A 479 1.43 11.77 -13.37
C LEU A 479 1.55 12.91 -12.35
N PRO A 480 2.75 13.50 -12.15
CA PRO A 480 2.89 14.74 -11.41
C PRO A 480 1.98 15.82 -12.00
N ALA A 481 1.36 16.62 -11.15
CA ALA A 481 0.61 17.79 -11.63
C ALA A 481 1.54 18.65 -12.50
N ASN A 482 1.09 19.02 -13.70
CA ASN A 482 1.88 19.85 -14.60
C ASN A 482 2.29 21.10 -13.84
N LYS A 483 3.59 21.40 -13.82
CA LYS A 483 4.10 22.69 -13.38
C LYS A 483 3.60 23.70 -14.40
N SER A 484 2.49 24.39 -14.11
CA SER A 484 2.09 25.61 -14.82
C SER A 484 3.00 26.75 -14.43
#